data_e7039dbdbecbef08c98045f73a32bf49
#
_entry.id   e7039dbdbecbef08c98045f73a32bf49
#
_cell.length_a   1.000
_cell.length_b   1.000
_cell.length_c   1.000
_cell.angle_alpha   90.00
_cell.angle_beta   90.00
_cell.angle_gamma   90.00
#
_symmetry.space_group_name_H-M   'P 1'
#
loop_
_entity.id
_entity.type
_entity.pdbx_description
1 polymer ?
#
loop_
_entity_poly.entity_id
_entity_poly.type
_entity_poly.pdbx_seq_one_letter_code
_entity_poly.pdbx_strand_id
1 'polypeptide(L)'
;MRHALVVAAAIAASAQYAGAQALPNCDFVFENTPVTTLTRLAQPSGLYLTILGRGVVVSCAGQSNRISADSAEFNEELGLLLLIGRVHYTEPQATIDSDRMTYHRAEDRLNARGNVVATMSSGSVMRSPETDYFRAVVGRPVSRTVAIGRPQLSLVEPGAGGGAVEPVVVLADRIVLVGDSVVYASRRVDITRTSVRANSDSAFVDSQREFVRLMLSPVVTGRGVRPFTLRGGVIDLHSRERKLERVLATPSGHVLSGDLELLADSIDLRLVDEQLQQAYAWGPGRARATSPDRDITADSIYVSTPNQRLREMHAVGDAFANSIADTATVTSNERDWISGDTIVARFDSAAAGDTTRAVPRDLTATGSARSFYQFGNPQGVRERPTVNYVRGRVITIAFADGEVSTVTVTDQASGVYLEAESLTAIPPARPGESAPQTPPRSPARPGTPH
;
A
#
# COMPACT_ATOMS: atom_id res chain seq x y z
N MET A 1 -29.92 -46.47 -39.33
CA MET A 1 -31.24 -46.37 -38.68
C MET A 1 -31.03 -46.43 -37.16
N ARG A 2 -31.71 -45.58 -36.47
CA ARG A 2 -31.84 -45.35 -35.02
C ARG A 2 -30.87 -44.33 -34.47
N HIS A 3 -31.33 -43.06 -34.47
CA HIS A 3 -30.81 -41.95 -33.69
C HIS A 3 -31.24 -42.14 -32.23
N ALA A 4 -30.26 -42.08 -31.31
CA ALA A 4 -30.53 -41.95 -29.90
C ALA A 4 -30.26 -40.50 -29.49
N LEU A 5 -31.35 -39.77 -29.18
CA LEU A 5 -31.32 -38.45 -28.55
C LEU A 5 -30.93 -38.64 -27.07
N VAL A 6 -29.80 -38.06 -26.68
CA VAL A 6 -29.44 -37.89 -25.28
C VAL A 6 -29.90 -36.51 -24.82
N VAL A 7 -30.97 -36.49 -24.02
CA VAL A 7 -31.44 -35.27 -23.32
C VAL A 7 -30.60 -35.09 -22.11
N ALA A 8 -29.71 -34.07 -22.12
CA ALA A 8 -28.97 -33.64 -20.94
C ALA A 8 -29.88 -32.73 -20.09
N ALA A 9 -30.37 -33.25 -18.97
CA ALA A 9 -31.06 -32.46 -17.96
C ALA A 9 -30.05 -31.62 -17.19
N ALA A 10 -30.04 -30.30 -17.43
CA ALA A 10 -29.31 -29.33 -16.62
C ALA A 10 -30.04 -29.15 -15.27
N ILE A 11 -29.49 -29.70 -14.23
CA ILE A 11 -29.90 -29.40 -12.84
C ILE A 11 -29.35 -28.03 -12.48
N ALA A 12 -30.20 -27.00 -12.57
CA ALA A 12 -29.89 -25.69 -11.99
C ALA A 12 -30.00 -25.80 -10.46
N ALA A 13 -28.87 -25.93 -9.80
CA ALA A 13 -28.77 -25.75 -8.35
C ALA A 13 -28.96 -24.25 -8.04
N SER A 14 -30.20 -23.85 -7.75
CA SER A 14 -30.48 -22.55 -7.14
C SER A 14 -29.93 -22.58 -5.71
N ALA A 15 -28.76 -21.94 -5.50
CA ALA A 15 -28.30 -21.59 -4.17
C ALA A 15 -29.35 -20.61 -3.58
N GLN A 16 -30.21 -21.13 -2.74
CA GLN A 16 -31.07 -20.32 -1.90
C GLN A 16 -30.15 -19.63 -0.88
N TYR A 17 -29.82 -18.37 -1.17
CA TYR A 17 -29.39 -17.47 -0.11
C TYR A 17 -30.56 -17.45 0.89
N ALA A 18 -30.37 -17.99 2.08
CA ALA A 18 -31.26 -17.77 3.20
C ALA A 18 -31.17 -16.28 3.54
N GLY A 19 -31.96 -15.49 2.86
CA GLY A 19 -32.13 -14.07 3.15
C GLY A 19 -32.61 -13.98 4.57
N ALA A 20 -31.84 -13.32 5.45
CA ALA A 20 -32.31 -12.94 6.78
C ALA A 20 -33.67 -12.23 6.58
N GLN A 21 -34.74 -12.85 7.06
CA GLN A 21 -36.05 -12.23 6.97
C GLN A 21 -36.01 -10.94 7.77
N ALA A 22 -36.27 -9.82 7.10
CA ALA A 22 -36.31 -8.53 7.74
C ALA A 22 -37.40 -8.51 8.82
N LEU A 23 -37.06 -8.11 10.03
CA LEU A 23 -37.96 -8.10 11.18
C LEU A 23 -38.97 -6.93 11.08
N PRO A 24 -40.19 -7.07 11.64
CA PRO A 24 -41.10 -5.94 11.78
C PRO A 24 -40.55 -4.91 12.77
N ASN A 25 -41.09 -3.68 12.74
CA ASN A 25 -40.76 -2.63 13.71
C ASN A 25 -40.96 -3.11 15.15
N CYS A 26 -40.17 -2.57 16.08
CA CYS A 26 -40.19 -2.99 17.47
C CYS A 26 -41.43 -2.46 18.23
N ASP A 27 -42.28 -3.38 18.70
CA ASP A 27 -43.29 -3.08 19.74
C ASP A 27 -42.71 -3.46 21.09
N PHE A 28 -42.48 -2.46 21.97
CA PHE A 28 -41.83 -2.66 23.25
C PHE A 28 -42.69 -3.46 24.23
N VAL A 29 -42.10 -4.52 24.77
CA VAL A 29 -42.63 -5.31 25.87
C VAL A 29 -41.71 -5.14 27.06
N PHE A 30 -42.26 -4.57 28.16
CA PHE A 30 -41.51 -4.40 29.40
C PHE A 30 -41.73 -5.65 30.27
N GLU A 31 -40.63 -6.32 30.61
CA GLU A 31 -40.67 -7.46 31.52
C GLU A 31 -40.86 -6.97 32.96
N ASN A 32 -41.89 -7.47 33.63
CA ASN A 32 -42.15 -7.13 35.01
C ASN A 32 -41.27 -7.99 35.94
N THR A 33 -40.28 -7.37 36.58
CA THR A 33 -39.44 -8.03 37.58
C THR A 33 -39.89 -7.64 38.99
N PRO A 34 -39.71 -8.47 40.05
CA PRO A 34 -40.14 -8.18 41.42
C PRO A 34 -39.59 -6.85 42.00
N VAL A 35 -38.50 -6.31 41.41
CA VAL A 35 -37.81 -5.12 41.88
C VAL A 35 -38.04 -3.90 41.01
N THR A 36 -38.59 -4.06 39.80
CA THR A 36 -38.82 -2.93 38.88
C THR A 36 -39.91 -2.00 39.40
N THR A 37 -39.60 -0.71 39.52
CA THR A 37 -40.59 0.33 39.82
C THR A 37 -41.11 0.92 38.53
N LEU A 38 -42.42 1.10 38.40
CA LEU A 38 -43.07 1.66 37.22
C LEU A 38 -43.95 2.86 37.62
N THR A 39 -43.72 3.98 36.96
CA THR A 39 -44.58 5.20 37.10
C THR A 39 -45.03 5.62 35.71
N ARG A 40 -46.33 5.86 35.54
CA ARG A 40 -46.91 6.38 34.30
C ARG A 40 -47.48 7.77 34.52
N LEU A 41 -47.06 8.72 33.69
CA LEU A 41 -47.51 10.11 33.69
C LEU A 41 -48.29 10.35 32.41
N ALA A 42 -49.58 10.73 32.53
CA ALA A 42 -50.41 11.08 31.40
C ALA A 42 -49.93 12.39 30.77
N GLN A 43 -49.82 12.42 29.44
CA GLN A 43 -49.47 13.60 28.66
C GLN A 43 -50.75 14.27 28.10
N PRO A 44 -50.69 15.54 27.69
CA PRO A 44 -51.85 16.24 27.09
C PRO A 44 -52.44 15.57 25.85
N SER A 45 -51.61 14.82 25.14
CA SER A 45 -51.97 14.00 23.95
C SER A 45 -52.81 12.77 24.28
N GLY A 46 -53.00 12.43 25.57
CA GLY A 46 -53.62 11.18 26.00
C GLY A 46 -52.69 9.98 26.02
N LEU A 47 -51.44 10.15 25.57
CA LEU A 47 -50.38 9.13 25.62
C LEU A 47 -49.63 9.22 26.96
N TYR A 48 -48.71 8.31 27.22
CA TYR A 48 -48.03 8.22 28.51
C TYR A 48 -46.51 8.42 28.37
N LEU A 49 -45.91 9.05 29.39
CA LEU A 49 -44.53 8.95 29.74
C LEU A 49 -44.39 7.85 30.80
N THR A 50 -43.70 6.75 30.48
CA THR A 50 -43.50 5.63 31.40
C THR A 50 -42.07 5.65 31.91
N ILE A 51 -41.89 5.74 33.22
CA ILE A 51 -40.60 5.75 33.90
C ILE A 51 -40.44 4.42 34.65
N LEU A 52 -39.33 3.74 34.38
CA LEU A 52 -38.96 2.45 34.98
C LEU A 52 -37.62 2.57 35.72
N GLY A 53 -37.55 2.02 36.91
CA GLY A 53 -36.31 2.03 37.72
C GLY A 53 -36.06 0.70 38.40
N ARG A 54 -34.84 0.55 39.00
CA ARG A 54 -34.38 -0.63 39.73
C ARG A 54 -34.22 -1.88 38.86
N GLY A 55 -33.60 -1.72 37.70
CA GLY A 55 -33.42 -2.78 36.73
C GLY A 55 -34.59 -2.94 35.78
N VAL A 56 -34.34 -2.73 34.52
CA VAL A 56 -35.35 -2.72 33.46
C VAL A 56 -34.92 -3.75 32.40
N VAL A 57 -35.89 -4.52 31.92
CA VAL A 57 -35.70 -5.40 30.80
C VAL A 57 -36.81 -5.14 29.78
N VAL A 58 -36.41 -4.92 28.53
CA VAL A 58 -37.30 -4.59 27.41
C VAL A 58 -36.97 -5.49 26.25
N SER A 59 -37.98 -5.98 25.55
CA SER A 59 -37.87 -6.74 24.31
C SER A 59 -38.80 -6.20 23.24
N CYS A 60 -38.61 -6.56 21.99
CA CYS A 60 -39.60 -6.33 20.94
C CYS A 60 -40.53 -7.53 20.82
N ALA A 61 -41.84 -7.29 20.77
CA ALA A 61 -42.85 -8.35 20.68
C ALA A 61 -42.53 -9.31 19.50
N GLY A 62 -42.46 -10.62 19.81
CA GLY A 62 -42.20 -11.65 18.80
C GLY A 62 -40.79 -11.66 18.19
N GLN A 63 -39.86 -10.92 18.78
CA GLN A 63 -38.46 -10.86 18.33
C GLN A 63 -37.49 -11.39 19.40
N SER A 64 -36.29 -11.78 19.01
CA SER A 64 -35.26 -12.34 19.92
C SER A 64 -34.33 -11.27 20.51
N ASN A 65 -34.61 -9.99 20.31
CA ASN A 65 -33.82 -8.91 20.90
C ASN A 65 -34.22 -8.65 22.36
N ARG A 66 -33.22 -8.22 23.14
CA ARG A 66 -33.40 -7.90 24.56
C ARG A 66 -32.52 -6.72 24.94
N ILE A 67 -33.06 -5.81 25.76
CA ILE A 67 -32.31 -4.68 26.30
C ILE A 67 -32.46 -4.72 27.83
N SER A 68 -31.36 -4.59 28.56
CA SER A 68 -31.36 -4.37 29.99
C SER A 68 -30.66 -3.07 30.36
N ALA A 69 -31.11 -2.40 31.43
CA ALA A 69 -30.54 -1.17 31.94
C ALA A 69 -30.87 -0.99 33.43
N ASP A 70 -30.24 -0.02 34.09
CA ASP A 70 -30.56 0.34 35.46
C ASP A 70 -31.94 1.07 35.56
N SER A 71 -32.21 1.92 34.58
CA SER A 71 -33.51 2.66 34.47
C SER A 71 -33.84 2.93 32.99
N ALA A 72 -35.13 3.21 32.74
CA ALA A 72 -35.59 3.62 31.41
C ALA A 72 -36.72 4.61 31.48
N GLU A 73 -36.83 5.42 30.42
CA GLU A 73 -37.94 6.34 30.20
C GLU A 73 -38.50 6.09 28.79
N PHE A 74 -39.76 5.73 28.69
CA PHE A 74 -40.44 5.54 27.42
C PHE A 74 -41.45 6.64 27.18
N ASN A 75 -41.18 7.50 26.20
CA ASN A 75 -42.12 8.50 25.71
C ASN A 75 -42.91 7.90 24.55
N GLU A 76 -44.17 7.58 24.81
CA GLU A 76 -45.05 6.92 23.85
C GLU A 76 -45.38 7.83 22.65
N GLU A 77 -45.53 9.15 22.88
CA GLU A 77 -45.82 10.15 21.85
C GLU A 77 -44.66 10.28 20.83
N LEU A 78 -43.43 10.28 21.32
CA LEU A 78 -42.25 10.43 20.50
C LEU A 78 -41.74 9.07 19.96
N GLY A 79 -42.24 7.96 20.50
CA GLY A 79 -41.72 6.63 20.20
C GLY A 79 -40.24 6.43 20.60
N LEU A 80 -39.84 7.11 21.70
CA LEU A 80 -38.46 7.11 22.20
C LEU A 80 -38.34 6.33 23.49
N LEU A 81 -37.43 5.36 23.53
CA LEU A 81 -37.05 4.67 24.77
C LEU A 81 -35.64 5.08 25.15
N LEU A 82 -35.48 5.86 26.21
CA LEU A 82 -34.20 6.22 26.80
C LEU A 82 -33.83 5.20 27.88
N LEU A 83 -32.64 4.61 27.82
CA LEU A 83 -32.10 3.66 28.76
C LEU A 83 -30.84 4.26 29.40
N ILE A 84 -30.68 4.12 30.72
CA ILE A 84 -29.61 4.75 31.48
C ILE A 84 -28.99 3.73 32.43
N GLY A 85 -27.66 3.68 32.45
CA GLY A 85 -26.84 2.89 33.35
C GLY A 85 -26.72 1.42 32.90
N ARG A 86 -25.51 0.97 32.67
CA ARG A 86 -25.14 -0.41 32.30
C ARG A 86 -26.06 -1.00 31.23
N VAL A 87 -26.29 -0.23 30.16
CA VAL A 87 -27.18 -0.67 29.09
C VAL A 87 -26.54 -1.81 28.33
N HIS A 88 -27.26 -2.93 28.20
CA HIS A 88 -26.87 -4.09 27.45
C HIS A 88 -27.99 -4.46 26.47
N TYR A 89 -27.70 -4.34 25.18
CA TYR A 89 -28.57 -4.75 24.08
C TYR A 89 -28.04 -6.01 23.44
N THR A 90 -28.89 -6.95 23.12
CA THR A 90 -28.54 -8.20 22.41
C THR A 90 -29.58 -8.54 21.36
N GLU A 91 -29.12 -8.95 20.19
CA GLU A 91 -29.88 -9.61 19.14
C GLU A 91 -28.95 -10.59 18.38
N PRO A 92 -29.46 -11.46 17.47
CA PRO A 92 -28.63 -12.44 16.79
C PRO A 92 -27.45 -11.86 15.99
N GLN A 93 -27.57 -10.62 15.49
CA GLN A 93 -26.52 -9.98 14.67
C GLN A 93 -25.54 -9.16 15.50
N ALA A 94 -25.92 -8.68 16.69
CA ALA A 94 -25.06 -7.79 17.46
C ALA A 94 -25.40 -7.80 18.97
N THR A 95 -24.37 -7.52 19.76
CA THR A 95 -24.48 -7.16 21.18
C THR A 95 -23.86 -5.77 21.37
N ILE A 96 -24.54 -4.87 22.10
CA ILE A 96 -24.08 -3.50 22.33
C ILE A 96 -24.14 -3.17 23.80
N ASP A 97 -23.00 -2.82 24.38
CA ASP A 97 -22.87 -2.30 25.75
C ASP A 97 -22.62 -0.79 25.70
N SER A 98 -23.22 -0.04 26.64
CA SER A 98 -23.03 1.42 26.74
C SER A 98 -23.49 1.97 28.08
N ASP A 99 -23.12 3.23 28.38
CA ASP A 99 -23.60 3.91 29.57
C ASP A 99 -25.05 4.41 29.39
N ARG A 100 -25.43 4.78 28.17
CA ARG A 100 -26.76 5.25 27.77
C ARG A 100 -27.12 4.77 26.37
N MET A 101 -28.42 4.54 26.16
CA MET A 101 -28.94 4.19 24.84
C MET A 101 -30.32 4.82 24.63
N THR A 102 -30.55 5.37 23.45
CA THR A 102 -31.87 5.83 23.02
C THR A 102 -32.33 4.97 21.86
N TYR A 103 -33.44 4.28 22.01
CA TYR A 103 -34.08 3.56 20.93
C TYR A 103 -35.11 4.43 20.23
N HIS A 104 -34.92 4.68 18.95
CA HIS A 104 -35.85 5.41 18.08
C HIS A 104 -36.73 4.40 17.33
N ARG A 105 -37.98 4.21 17.82
CA ARG A 105 -38.88 3.18 17.31
C ARG A 105 -39.18 3.33 15.81
N ALA A 106 -39.44 4.57 15.36
CA ALA A 106 -39.81 4.85 13.97
C ALA A 106 -38.70 4.49 12.96
N GLU A 107 -37.43 4.52 13.40
CA GLU A 107 -36.24 4.25 12.55
C GLU A 107 -35.64 2.87 12.78
N ASP A 108 -36.11 2.14 13.82
CA ASP A 108 -35.42 0.95 14.34
C ASP A 108 -33.91 1.21 14.52
N ARG A 109 -33.63 2.33 15.22
CA ARG A 109 -32.26 2.82 15.46
C ARG A 109 -32.00 2.93 16.96
N LEU A 110 -30.84 2.38 17.35
CA LEU A 110 -30.30 2.55 18.69
C LEU A 110 -29.12 3.52 18.63
N ASN A 111 -29.22 4.65 19.36
CA ASN A 111 -28.11 5.56 19.59
C ASN A 111 -27.49 5.24 20.95
N ALA A 112 -26.33 4.63 20.97
CA ALA A 112 -25.56 4.28 22.17
C ALA A 112 -24.48 5.33 22.44
N ARG A 113 -24.32 5.73 23.71
CA ARG A 113 -23.35 6.75 24.13
C ARG A 113 -22.64 6.36 25.42
N GLY A 114 -21.36 6.72 25.51
CA GLY A 114 -20.50 6.45 26.65
C GLY A 114 -20.01 4.99 26.64
N ASN A 115 -18.70 4.80 26.57
CA ASN A 115 -18.03 3.50 26.61
C ASN A 115 -18.65 2.42 25.71
N VAL A 116 -19.09 2.81 24.51
CA VAL A 116 -19.79 1.89 23.61
C VAL A 116 -18.88 0.77 23.14
N VAL A 117 -19.34 -0.46 23.33
CA VAL A 117 -18.72 -1.68 22.78
C VAL A 117 -19.81 -2.43 22.01
N ALA A 118 -19.68 -2.50 20.69
CA ALA A 118 -20.58 -3.28 19.84
C ALA A 118 -19.82 -4.50 19.29
N THR A 119 -20.34 -5.69 19.59
CA THR A 119 -19.80 -6.96 19.12
C THR A 119 -20.74 -7.55 18.08
N MET A 120 -20.24 -7.80 16.89
CA MET A 120 -21.01 -8.37 15.77
C MET A 120 -21.01 -9.91 15.84
N SER A 121 -21.93 -10.56 15.15
CA SER A 121 -22.02 -12.01 15.06
C SER A 121 -20.76 -12.67 14.49
N SER A 122 -20.00 -11.96 13.64
CA SER A 122 -18.68 -12.39 13.14
C SER A 122 -17.58 -12.42 14.21
N GLY A 123 -17.82 -11.88 15.40
CA GLY A 123 -16.81 -11.64 16.43
C GLY A 123 -16.06 -10.32 16.27
N SER A 124 -16.36 -9.53 15.25
CA SER A 124 -15.80 -8.18 15.07
C SER A 124 -16.29 -7.23 16.18
N VAL A 125 -15.41 -6.40 16.72
CA VAL A 125 -15.70 -5.51 17.85
C VAL A 125 -15.43 -4.06 17.49
N MET A 126 -16.46 -3.22 17.64
CA MET A 126 -16.41 -1.78 17.50
C MET A 126 -16.39 -1.12 18.89
N ARG A 127 -15.43 -0.25 19.16
CA ARG A 127 -15.36 0.59 20.36
C ARG A 127 -15.44 2.06 19.97
N SER A 128 -16.30 2.82 20.63
CA SER A 128 -16.49 4.24 20.32
C SER A 128 -17.10 5.01 21.48
N PRO A 129 -17.01 6.34 21.49
CA PRO A 129 -17.79 7.18 22.41
C PRO A 129 -19.28 7.24 22.07
N GLU A 130 -19.61 7.12 20.78
CA GLU A 130 -20.99 7.18 20.28
C GLU A 130 -21.15 6.29 19.04
N THR A 131 -22.26 5.53 19.02
CA THR A 131 -22.62 4.63 17.92
C THR A 131 -24.13 4.67 17.67
N ASP A 132 -24.51 4.87 16.42
CA ASP A 132 -25.83 4.55 15.91
C ASP A 132 -25.85 3.16 15.32
N TYR A 133 -26.72 2.30 15.82
CA TYR A 133 -26.98 0.97 15.26
C TYR A 133 -28.36 0.93 14.64
N PHE A 134 -28.43 0.74 13.34
CA PHE A 134 -29.64 0.56 12.57
C PHE A 134 -29.90 -0.93 12.36
N ARG A 135 -30.95 -1.44 12.95
CA ARG A 135 -31.31 -2.87 12.87
C ARG A 135 -31.69 -3.28 11.44
N ALA A 136 -31.53 -4.54 11.13
CA ALA A 136 -32.09 -5.13 9.91
C ALA A 136 -33.62 -5.29 10.09
N VAL A 137 -34.38 -4.61 9.23
CA VAL A 137 -35.85 -4.60 9.26
C VAL A 137 -36.43 -4.62 7.83
N VAL A 138 -37.74 -4.76 7.69
CA VAL A 138 -38.42 -4.65 6.39
C VAL A 138 -38.05 -3.31 5.72
N GLY A 139 -37.50 -3.35 4.52
CA GLY A 139 -37.01 -2.17 3.80
C GLY A 139 -35.51 -1.85 4.07
N ARG A 140 -34.89 -2.42 5.08
CA ARG A 140 -33.46 -2.36 5.36
C ARG A 140 -32.96 -3.76 5.77
N PRO A 141 -32.72 -4.67 4.80
CA PRO A 141 -32.42 -6.09 5.08
C PRO A 141 -31.05 -6.32 5.73
N VAL A 142 -30.17 -5.30 5.73
CA VAL A 142 -28.83 -5.38 6.31
C VAL A 142 -28.69 -4.31 7.39
N SER A 143 -28.17 -4.70 8.55
CA SER A 143 -27.86 -3.79 9.65
C SER A 143 -26.77 -2.80 9.24
N ARG A 144 -26.77 -1.63 9.87
CA ARG A 144 -25.74 -0.60 9.68
C ARG A 144 -25.33 0.00 11.01
N THR A 145 -24.04 -0.01 11.27
CA THR A 145 -23.44 0.62 12.45
C THR A 145 -22.68 1.88 12.01
N VAL A 146 -22.94 3.00 12.66
CA VAL A 146 -22.23 4.27 12.41
C VAL A 146 -21.60 4.72 13.71
N ALA A 147 -20.29 4.67 13.79
CA ALA A 147 -19.52 5.08 14.97
C ALA A 147 -18.74 6.37 14.70
N ILE A 148 -18.73 7.29 15.67
CA ILE A 148 -18.04 8.57 15.61
C ILE A 148 -17.21 8.83 16.88
N GLY A 149 -16.34 9.83 16.84
CA GLY A 149 -15.48 10.18 17.98
C GLY A 149 -14.21 9.33 18.09
N ARG A 150 -13.60 9.04 16.97
CA ARG A 150 -12.39 8.20 16.84
C ARG A 150 -12.64 6.73 17.18
N PRO A 151 -13.66 6.09 16.58
CA PRO A 151 -13.93 4.67 16.78
C PRO A 151 -12.75 3.80 16.37
N GLN A 152 -12.64 2.66 17.07
CA GLN A 152 -11.75 1.55 16.74
C GLN A 152 -12.59 0.33 16.40
N LEU A 153 -12.39 -0.24 15.22
CA LEU A 153 -12.97 -1.51 14.79
C LEU A 153 -11.87 -2.56 14.72
N SER A 154 -12.04 -3.63 15.50
CA SER A 154 -11.26 -4.87 15.36
C SER A 154 -12.07 -5.83 14.49
N LEU A 155 -11.71 -5.91 13.21
CA LEU A 155 -12.43 -6.69 12.20
C LEU A 155 -11.88 -8.10 12.17
N VAL A 156 -12.75 -9.08 12.39
CA VAL A 156 -12.43 -10.51 12.24
C VAL A 156 -12.73 -10.91 10.81
N GLU A 157 -11.71 -11.37 10.10
CA GLU A 157 -11.86 -11.90 8.75
C GLU A 157 -12.36 -13.34 8.81
N PRO A 158 -13.36 -13.74 7.99
CA PRO A 158 -13.84 -15.11 7.94
C PRO A 158 -12.70 -16.05 7.50
N GLY A 159 -12.48 -17.13 8.22
CA GLY A 159 -11.40 -18.07 7.93
C GLY A 159 -11.66 -19.46 8.42
N ALA A 160 -11.27 -20.45 7.64
CA ALA A 160 -11.31 -21.85 8.01
C ALA A 160 -10.20 -22.17 9.02
N GLY A 161 -10.58 -22.66 10.19
CA GLY A 161 -9.66 -23.24 11.17
C GLY A 161 -9.49 -22.40 12.44
N GLY A 162 -9.83 -22.96 13.58
CA GLY A 162 -9.90 -22.34 14.90
C GLY A 162 -8.57 -21.88 15.53
N GLY A 163 -7.65 -21.34 14.76
CA GLY A 163 -6.45 -20.64 15.26
C GLY A 163 -6.78 -19.19 15.61
N ALA A 164 -6.12 -18.65 16.64
CA ALA A 164 -6.21 -17.23 16.98
C ALA A 164 -5.73 -16.39 15.79
N VAL A 165 -6.66 -15.71 15.14
CA VAL A 165 -6.39 -14.83 14.00
C VAL A 165 -6.21 -13.43 14.50
N GLU A 166 -5.11 -12.81 14.12
CA GLU A 166 -4.90 -11.41 14.42
C GLU A 166 -5.90 -10.55 13.64
N PRO A 167 -6.72 -9.74 14.33
CA PRO A 167 -7.73 -8.92 13.67
C PRO A 167 -7.09 -7.77 12.89
N VAL A 168 -7.75 -7.36 11.82
CA VAL A 168 -7.46 -6.08 11.16
C VAL A 168 -8.04 -4.95 12.01
N VAL A 169 -7.18 -4.07 12.51
CA VAL A 169 -7.61 -2.93 13.32
C VAL A 169 -7.77 -1.71 12.44
N VAL A 170 -8.97 -1.15 12.40
CA VAL A 170 -9.32 0.08 11.69
C VAL A 170 -9.63 1.19 12.69
N LEU A 171 -8.93 2.31 12.60
CA LEU A 171 -9.11 3.50 13.40
C LEU A 171 -9.40 4.68 12.47
N ALA A 172 -10.48 5.46 12.73
CA ALA A 172 -10.83 6.62 11.90
C ALA A 172 -11.66 7.60 12.72
N ASP A 173 -11.95 8.80 12.21
CA ASP A 173 -12.86 9.72 12.91
C ASP A 173 -14.31 9.26 12.82
N ARG A 174 -14.66 8.56 11.75
CA ARG A 174 -15.96 7.95 11.52
C ARG A 174 -15.82 6.62 10.83
N ILE A 175 -16.50 5.60 11.34
CA ILE A 175 -16.61 4.27 10.74
C ILE A 175 -18.09 3.96 10.49
N VAL A 176 -18.39 3.47 9.29
CA VAL A 176 -19.68 2.88 8.93
C VAL A 176 -19.44 1.41 8.61
N LEU A 177 -20.06 0.52 9.37
CA LEU A 177 -20.07 -0.91 9.12
C LEU A 177 -21.43 -1.30 8.56
N VAL A 178 -21.49 -1.96 7.43
CA VAL A 178 -22.69 -2.50 6.78
C VAL A 178 -22.68 -4.01 6.88
N GLY A 179 -23.66 -4.56 7.55
CA GLY A 179 -23.63 -5.95 7.99
C GLY A 179 -22.47 -6.15 8.98
N ASP A 180 -21.65 -7.16 8.73
CA ASP A 180 -20.46 -7.50 9.54
C ASP A 180 -19.17 -7.53 8.74
N SER A 181 -19.20 -7.13 7.45
CA SER A 181 -18.10 -7.34 6.51
C SER A 181 -17.67 -6.11 5.72
N VAL A 182 -18.57 -5.15 5.47
CA VAL A 182 -18.25 -3.98 4.63
C VAL A 182 -18.07 -2.74 5.51
N VAL A 183 -16.88 -2.13 5.41
CA VAL A 183 -16.48 -0.97 6.23
C VAL A 183 -16.17 0.22 5.33
N TYR A 184 -16.74 1.38 5.67
CA TYR A 184 -16.34 2.68 5.15
C TYR A 184 -15.74 3.49 6.31
N ALA A 185 -14.45 3.79 6.22
CA ALA A 185 -13.75 4.62 7.18
C ALA A 185 -13.40 5.98 6.58
N SER A 186 -13.54 7.05 7.33
CA SER A 186 -13.30 8.39 6.83
C SER A 186 -12.62 9.29 7.86
N ARG A 187 -11.71 10.11 7.37
CA ARG A 187 -10.83 11.04 8.06
C ARG A 187 -9.84 10.35 8.99
N ARG A 188 -8.56 10.62 8.79
CA ARG A 188 -7.44 10.09 9.58
C ARG A 188 -7.54 8.57 9.77
N VAL A 189 -7.74 7.87 8.66
CA VAL A 189 -7.84 6.41 8.67
C VAL A 189 -6.46 5.82 8.93
N ASP A 190 -6.41 4.87 9.87
CA ASP A 190 -5.23 4.07 10.18
C ASP A 190 -5.67 2.60 10.23
N ILE A 191 -5.15 1.78 9.35
CA ILE A 191 -5.42 0.35 9.27
C ILE A 191 -4.13 -0.38 9.62
N THR A 192 -4.18 -1.21 10.64
CA THR A 192 -3.02 -1.95 11.12
C THR A 192 -3.27 -3.45 11.07
N ARG A 193 -2.28 -4.15 10.53
CA ARG A 193 -2.14 -5.60 10.54
C ARG A 193 -0.67 -5.92 10.86
N THR A 194 -0.33 -7.18 11.20
CA THR A 194 1.03 -7.58 11.58
C THR A 194 2.10 -7.13 10.59
N SER A 195 1.87 -7.43 9.30
CA SER A 195 2.84 -7.21 8.23
C SER A 195 2.76 -5.84 7.57
N VAL A 196 1.62 -5.11 7.76
CA VAL A 196 1.34 -3.88 7.02
C VAL A 196 0.64 -2.85 7.90
N ARG A 197 0.99 -1.59 7.73
CA ARG A 197 0.23 -0.43 8.20
C ARG A 197 -0.15 0.45 7.02
N ALA A 198 -1.40 0.89 7.00
CA ALA A 198 -1.94 1.74 5.95
C ALA A 198 -2.60 2.99 6.54
N ASN A 199 -2.33 4.14 5.97
CA ASN A 199 -2.91 5.43 6.34
C ASN A 199 -3.56 6.08 5.12
N SER A 200 -4.71 6.74 5.32
CA SER A 200 -5.41 7.53 4.28
C SER A 200 -6.46 8.44 4.91
N ASP A 201 -7.10 9.30 4.11
CA ASP A 201 -8.27 10.04 4.59
C ASP A 201 -9.60 9.32 4.28
N SER A 202 -9.58 8.30 3.44
CA SER A 202 -10.75 7.47 3.16
C SER A 202 -10.34 6.04 2.87
N ALA A 203 -11.07 5.07 3.42
CA ALA A 203 -10.88 3.66 3.15
C ALA A 203 -12.21 2.93 2.99
N PHE A 204 -12.21 1.97 2.08
CA PHE A 204 -13.22 0.95 1.91
C PHE A 204 -12.60 -0.41 2.20
N VAL A 205 -13.25 -1.22 3.03
CA VAL A 205 -12.81 -2.58 3.37
C VAL A 205 -13.97 -3.54 3.13
N ASP A 206 -13.72 -4.62 2.41
CA ASP A 206 -14.65 -5.74 2.22
C ASP A 206 -13.94 -7.01 2.70
N SER A 207 -14.26 -7.44 3.92
CA SER A 207 -13.60 -8.59 4.54
C SER A 207 -13.95 -9.93 3.88
N GLN A 208 -15.12 -10.04 3.23
CA GLN A 208 -15.52 -11.25 2.51
C GLN A 208 -14.77 -11.42 1.20
N ARG A 209 -14.44 -10.30 0.54
CA ARG A 209 -13.63 -10.27 -0.69
C ARG A 209 -12.13 -10.14 -0.41
N GLU A 210 -11.76 -10.02 0.84
CA GLU A 210 -10.38 -9.80 1.27
C GLU A 210 -9.74 -8.60 0.53
N PHE A 211 -10.51 -7.52 0.42
CA PHE A 211 -10.16 -6.33 -0.37
C PHE A 211 -10.19 -5.06 0.47
N VAL A 212 -9.15 -4.23 0.31
CA VAL A 212 -9.08 -2.89 0.90
C VAL A 212 -8.73 -1.88 -0.19
N ARG A 213 -9.49 -0.79 -0.26
CA ARG A 213 -9.17 0.37 -1.09
C ARG A 213 -8.92 1.59 -0.22
N LEU A 214 -7.77 2.18 -0.39
CA LEU A 214 -7.35 3.41 0.28
C LEU A 214 -7.38 4.56 -0.70
N MET A 215 -7.94 5.68 -0.29
CA MET A 215 -8.14 6.88 -1.12
C MET A 215 -7.75 8.14 -0.35
N LEU A 216 -7.48 9.22 -1.08
CA LEU A 216 -7.09 10.50 -0.52
C LEU A 216 -5.76 10.43 0.25
N SER A 217 -4.68 10.53 -0.51
CA SER A 217 -3.29 10.49 -0.02
C SER A 217 -2.92 9.21 0.75
N PRO A 218 -3.19 8.03 0.18
CA PRO A 218 -2.88 6.78 0.85
C PRO A 218 -1.37 6.55 0.95
N VAL A 219 -0.97 5.95 2.07
CA VAL A 219 0.39 5.48 2.33
C VAL A 219 0.31 4.08 2.92
N VAL A 220 0.99 3.12 2.32
CA VAL A 220 1.14 1.77 2.84
C VAL A 220 2.58 1.52 3.22
N THR A 221 2.81 1.07 4.44
CA THR A 221 4.14 0.70 4.94
C THR A 221 4.16 -0.80 5.22
N GLY A 222 4.92 -1.53 4.46
CA GLY A 222 5.22 -2.94 4.70
C GLY A 222 6.28 -3.07 5.77
N ARG A 223 6.10 -4.07 6.65
CA ARG A 223 7.05 -4.41 7.72
C ARG A 223 7.81 -5.68 7.32
N GLY A 224 8.99 -5.90 7.84
CA GLY A 224 9.78 -7.08 7.55
C GLY A 224 11.27 -6.77 7.46
N VAL A 225 12.05 -7.71 6.92
CA VAL A 225 13.51 -7.57 6.77
C VAL A 225 13.86 -6.41 5.83
N ARG A 226 13.05 -6.20 4.78
CA ARG A 226 13.14 -5.03 3.90
C ARG A 226 11.81 -4.28 3.90
N PRO A 227 11.68 -3.28 4.78
CA PRO A 227 10.48 -2.45 4.83
C PRO A 227 10.36 -1.65 3.54
N PHE A 228 9.11 -1.40 3.14
CA PHE A 228 8.82 -0.52 2.01
C PHE A 228 7.75 0.50 2.39
N THR A 229 7.76 1.63 1.72
CA THR A 229 6.68 2.61 1.76
C THR A 229 6.15 2.80 0.35
N LEU A 230 4.84 2.61 0.17
CA LEU A 230 4.13 2.82 -1.09
C LEU A 230 3.17 3.98 -0.94
N ARG A 231 3.15 4.87 -1.91
CA ARG A 231 2.22 6.00 -2.05
C ARG A 231 1.56 5.96 -3.43
N GLY A 232 0.41 6.62 -3.55
CA GLY A 232 -0.31 6.74 -4.82
C GLY A 232 -1.56 7.59 -4.66
N GLY A 233 -2.33 7.78 -5.72
CA GLY A 233 -3.65 8.43 -5.65
C GLY A 233 -4.69 7.54 -4.98
N VAL A 234 -4.69 6.26 -5.35
CA VAL A 234 -5.47 5.17 -4.77
C VAL A 234 -4.54 3.99 -4.57
N ILE A 235 -4.71 3.26 -3.47
CA ILE A 235 -4.00 2.00 -3.24
C ILE A 235 -5.02 0.90 -2.96
N ASP A 236 -4.98 -0.16 -3.76
CA ASP A 236 -5.77 -1.37 -3.61
C ASP A 236 -4.90 -2.49 -3.02
N LEU A 237 -5.38 -3.10 -1.94
CA LEU A 237 -4.75 -4.26 -1.31
C LEU A 237 -5.68 -5.46 -1.51
N HIS A 238 -5.12 -6.54 -2.01
CA HIS A 238 -5.80 -7.82 -2.18
C HIS A 238 -5.11 -8.87 -1.32
N SER A 239 -5.88 -9.50 -0.47
CA SER A 239 -5.44 -10.66 0.31
C SER A 239 -6.06 -11.94 -0.25
N ARG A 240 -5.47 -13.07 0.07
CA ARG A 240 -6.02 -14.40 -0.12
C ARG A 240 -5.69 -15.22 1.12
N GLU A 241 -6.68 -15.92 1.65
CA GLU A 241 -6.52 -16.69 2.89
C GLU A 241 -5.90 -15.82 4.01
N ARG A 242 -6.29 -14.53 4.04
CA ARG A 242 -5.82 -13.52 5.00
C ARG A 242 -4.34 -13.13 4.87
N LYS A 243 -3.65 -13.56 3.84
CA LYS A 243 -2.29 -13.10 3.51
C LYS A 243 -2.35 -12.04 2.41
N LEU A 244 -1.62 -10.96 2.58
CA LEU A 244 -1.50 -9.93 1.55
C LEU A 244 -0.73 -10.50 0.35
N GLU A 245 -1.38 -10.57 -0.82
CA GLU A 245 -0.77 -11.10 -2.05
C GLU A 245 -0.42 -10.00 -3.06
N ARG A 246 -1.21 -8.92 -3.08
CA ARG A 246 -1.03 -7.87 -4.09
C ARG A 246 -1.36 -6.50 -3.55
N VAL A 247 -0.52 -5.52 -3.90
CA VAL A 247 -0.76 -4.10 -3.62
C VAL A 247 -0.59 -3.30 -4.91
N LEU A 248 -1.65 -2.63 -5.34
CA LEU A 248 -1.67 -1.81 -6.56
C LEU A 248 -1.84 -0.34 -6.20
N ALA A 249 -0.89 0.49 -6.58
CA ALA A 249 -0.97 1.95 -6.44
C ALA A 249 -1.17 2.60 -7.82
N THR A 250 -2.20 3.44 -7.97
CA THR A 250 -2.51 4.19 -9.19
C THR A 250 -3.44 5.38 -8.90
N PRO A 251 -3.33 6.53 -9.58
CA PRO A 251 -2.16 6.97 -10.33
C PRO A 251 -1.01 7.40 -9.41
N SER A 252 0.13 7.73 -10.01
CA SER A 252 1.31 8.30 -9.33
C SER A 252 1.87 7.39 -8.24
N GLY A 253 2.10 6.11 -8.60
CA GLY A 253 2.75 5.13 -7.74
C GLY A 253 4.19 5.53 -7.39
N HIS A 254 4.54 5.45 -6.11
CA HIS A 254 5.85 5.77 -5.58
C HIS A 254 6.23 4.78 -4.48
N VAL A 255 7.25 3.98 -4.70
CA VAL A 255 7.80 3.01 -3.74
C VAL A 255 9.18 3.45 -3.29
N LEU A 256 9.39 3.36 -1.99
CA LEU A 256 10.69 3.48 -1.35
C LEU A 256 10.99 2.18 -0.60
N SER A 257 12.14 1.56 -0.85
CA SER A 257 12.60 0.36 -0.12
C SER A 257 14.12 0.36 -0.02
N GLY A 258 14.65 0.63 1.18
CA GLY A 258 16.07 0.87 1.38
C GLY A 258 16.53 2.04 0.51
N ASP A 259 17.55 1.81 -0.30
CA ASP A 259 18.13 2.81 -1.21
C ASP A 259 17.43 2.88 -2.58
N LEU A 260 16.44 2.02 -2.81
CA LEU A 260 15.71 1.97 -4.08
C LEU A 260 14.44 2.82 -4.01
N GLU A 261 14.31 3.73 -4.95
CA GLU A 261 13.10 4.49 -5.25
C GLU A 261 12.55 4.06 -6.61
N LEU A 262 11.25 3.75 -6.67
CA LEU A 262 10.56 3.37 -7.90
C LEU A 262 9.36 4.30 -8.10
N LEU A 263 9.32 4.97 -9.23
CA LEU A 263 8.30 5.94 -9.64
C LEU A 263 7.65 5.50 -10.95
N ALA A 264 6.33 5.48 -10.99
CA ALA A 264 5.56 5.25 -12.22
C ALA A 264 4.13 5.76 -12.04
N ASP A 265 3.33 5.78 -13.11
CA ASP A 265 1.90 6.04 -12.97
C ASP A 265 1.20 4.94 -12.18
N SER A 266 1.55 3.69 -12.45
CA SER A 266 1.01 2.52 -11.77
C SER A 266 2.14 1.62 -11.27
N ILE A 267 2.03 1.16 -10.03
CA ILE A 267 2.95 0.20 -9.42
C ILE A 267 2.16 -0.95 -8.81
N ASP A 268 2.45 -2.18 -9.24
CA ASP A 268 1.86 -3.43 -8.77
C ASP A 268 2.92 -4.25 -8.02
N LEU A 269 2.77 -4.38 -6.72
CA LEU A 269 3.61 -5.21 -5.86
C LEU A 269 2.94 -6.56 -5.63
N ARG A 270 3.69 -7.64 -5.85
CA ARG A 270 3.22 -9.01 -5.61
C ARG A 270 4.02 -9.66 -4.50
N LEU A 271 3.28 -10.23 -3.56
CA LEU A 271 3.83 -10.82 -2.36
C LEU A 271 3.51 -12.32 -2.32
N VAL A 272 4.41 -13.09 -1.73
CA VAL A 272 4.20 -14.50 -1.36
C VAL A 272 4.57 -14.60 0.11
N ASP A 273 3.69 -15.18 0.93
CA ASP A 273 3.83 -15.21 2.39
C ASP A 273 4.15 -13.82 2.97
N GLU A 274 3.43 -12.80 2.45
CA GLU A 274 3.56 -11.39 2.85
C GLU A 274 4.95 -10.77 2.58
N GLN A 275 5.79 -11.46 1.80
CA GLN A 275 7.11 -10.98 1.37
C GLN A 275 7.09 -10.54 -0.08
N LEU A 276 7.60 -9.34 -0.36
CA LEU A 276 7.70 -8.82 -1.71
C LEU A 276 8.57 -9.75 -2.60
N GLN A 277 7.99 -10.23 -3.69
CA GLN A 277 8.65 -11.09 -4.66
C GLN A 277 8.82 -10.40 -6.02
N GLN A 278 7.88 -9.54 -6.40
CA GLN A 278 7.88 -8.87 -7.69
C GLN A 278 7.29 -7.47 -7.58
N ALA A 279 7.84 -6.54 -8.34
CA ALA A 279 7.28 -5.22 -8.55
C ALA A 279 7.19 -4.92 -10.04
N TYR A 280 6.06 -4.39 -10.49
CA TYR A 280 5.80 -3.93 -11.85
C TYR A 280 5.49 -2.44 -11.79
N ALA A 281 6.17 -1.65 -12.61
CA ALA A 281 5.99 -0.21 -12.73
C ALA A 281 5.74 0.16 -14.18
N TRP A 282 4.64 0.85 -14.49
CA TRP A 282 4.26 1.22 -15.85
C TRP A 282 3.27 2.40 -15.86
N GLY A 283 2.92 2.88 -17.06
CA GLY A 283 1.87 3.88 -17.28
C GLY A 283 2.18 4.77 -18.47
N PRO A 284 1.35 5.81 -18.70
CA PRO A 284 1.55 6.76 -19.80
C PRO A 284 2.83 7.58 -19.66
N GLY A 285 3.34 7.76 -18.45
CA GLY A 285 4.66 8.33 -18.19
C GLY A 285 5.73 7.25 -18.10
N ARG A 286 7.02 7.65 -18.17
CA ARG A 286 8.13 6.71 -18.02
C ARG A 286 8.24 6.22 -16.58
N ALA A 287 8.45 4.91 -16.41
CA ALA A 287 8.85 4.35 -15.14
C ALA A 287 10.32 4.71 -14.86
N ARG A 288 10.64 4.97 -13.60
CA ARG A 288 11.97 5.33 -13.13
C ARG A 288 12.31 4.57 -11.86
N ALA A 289 13.49 3.92 -11.86
CA ALA A 289 14.08 3.31 -10.67
C ALA A 289 15.40 4.02 -10.37
N THR A 290 15.54 4.53 -9.15
CA THR A 290 16.70 5.35 -8.72
C THR A 290 17.32 4.76 -7.47
N SER A 291 18.63 4.74 -7.41
CA SER A 291 19.44 4.52 -6.21
C SER A 291 20.52 5.61 -6.13
N PRO A 292 21.27 5.77 -5.04
CA PRO A 292 22.19 6.90 -4.87
C PRO A 292 23.20 7.08 -6.00
N ASP A 293 23.59 6.01 -6.67
CA ASP A 293 24.59 6.04 -7.73
C ASP A 293 24.08 5.59 -9.11
N ARG A 294 22.82 5.17 -9.21
CA ARG A 294 22.25 4.58 -10.44
C ARG A 294 20.85 5.06 -10.69
N ASP A 295 20.49 5.16 -11.95
CA ASP A 295 19.19 5.62 -12.41
C ASP A 295 18.81 4.83 -13.67
N ILE A 296 17.59 4.27 -13.70
CA ILE A 296 17.06 3.51 -14.82
C ILE A 296 15.70 4.09 -15.19
N THR A 297 15.48 4.35 -16.47
CA THR A 297 14.20 4.82 -17.02
C THR A 297 13.78 3.97 -18.20
N ALA A 298 12.48 3.68 -18.30
CA ALA A 298 11.88 2.92 -19.40
C ALA A 298 10.36 3.17 -19.45
N ASP A 299 9.66 2.66 -20.45
CA ASP A 299 8.20 2.70 -20.47
C ASP A 299 7.60 1.81 -19.37
N SER A 300 8.28 0.69 -19.08
CA SER A 300 7.95 -0.17 -17.95
C SER A 300 9.19 -0.78 -17.31
N ILE A 301 9.11 -1.00 -15.99
CA ILE A 301 10.16 -1.63 -15.21
C ILE A 301 9.55 -2.80 -14.42
N TYR A 302 10.17 -3.97 -14.55
CA TYR A 302 9.90 -5.15 -13.74
C TYR A 302 11.08 -5.45 -12.84
N VAL A 303 10.81 -5.76 -11.58
CA VAL A 303 11.83 -6.11 -10.57
C VAL A 303 11.45 -7.42 -9.94
N SER A 304 12.41 -8.35 -9.87
CA SER A 304 12.26 -9.64 -9.19
C SER A 304 13.14 -9.68 -7.95
N THR A 305 12.51 -9.99 -6.80
CA THR A 305 13.16 -10.01 -5.48
C THR A 305 12.86 -11.30 -4.72
N PRO A 306 13.18 -12.50 -5.26
CA PRO A 306 12.95 -13.74 -4.56
C PRO A 306 13.66 -13.74 -3.21
N ASN A 307 12.96 -14.18 -2.15
CA ASN A 307 13.46 -14.14 -0.77
C ASN A 307 13.91 -12.72 -0.35
N GLN A 308 13.21 -11.68 -0.84
CA GLN A 308 13.50 -10.27 -0.59
C GLN A 308 14.90 -9.81 -1.06
N ARG A 309 15.49 -10.48 -2.03
CA ARG A 309 16.79 -10.12 -2.61
C ARG A 309 16.61 -9.74 -4.06
N LEU A 310 17.13 -8.59 -4.45
CA LEU A 310 17.13 -8.18 -5.86
C LEU A 310 17.91 -9.20 -6.68
N ARG A 311 17.24 -9.84 -7.64
CA ARG A 311 17.83 -10.84 -8.53
C ARG A 311 17.89 -10.36 -9.97
N GLU A 312 16.83 -9.74 -10.45
CA GLU A 312 16.72 -9.32 -11.83
C GLU A 312 15.85 -8.08 -11.97
N MET A 313 16.22 -7.21 -12.90
CA MET A 313 15.44 -6.04 -13.29
C MET A 313 15.36 -5.99 -14.81
N HIS A 314 14.14 -5.78 -15.35
CA HIS A 314 13.90 -5.58 -16.77
C HIS A 314 13.33 -4.17 -16.96
N ALA A 315 13.98 -3.38 -17.77
CA ALA A 315 13.51 -2.08 -18.26
C ALA A 315 13.16 -2.25 -19.75
N VAL A 316 11.90 -2.01 -20.09
CA VAL A 316 11.36 -2.28 -21.44
C VAL A 316 10.74 -1.01 -22.02
N GLY A 317 11.03 -0.73 -23.27
CA GLY A 317 10.61 0.45 -24.01
C GLY A 317 11.54 1.63 -23.81
N ASP A 318 12.36 1.94 -24.83
CA ASP A 318 13.36 3.03 -24.84
C ASP A 318 14.16 3.09 -23.52
N ALA A 319 14.70 1.94 -23.12
CA ALA A 319 15.36 1.77 -21.83
C ALA A 319 16.70 2.53 -21.79
N PHE A 320 16.93 3.24 -20.70
CA PHE A 320 18.16 3.96 -20.43
C PHE A 320 18.59 3.75 -18.98
N ALA A 321 19.82 3.36 -18.77
CA ALA A 321 20.42 3.22 -17.45
C ALA A 321 21.71 4.01 -17.36
N ASN A 322 21.93 4.69 -16.24
CA ASN A 322 23.19 5.40 -15.99
C ASN A 322 23.70 5.16 -14.56
N SER A 323 25.00 5.35 -14.37
CA SER A 323 25.66 5.26 -13.08
C SER A 323 26.72 6.35 -12.92
N ILE A 324 27.02 6.69 -11.67
CA ILE A 324 28.18 7.53 -11.37
C ILE A 324 29.44 6.72 -11.68
N ALA A 325 30.39 7.31 -12.43
CA ALA A 325 31.70 6.70 -12.66
C ALA A 325 32.45 6.54 -11.33
N ASP A 326 33.37 5.58 -11.27
CA ASP A 326 34.19 5.39 -10.07
C ASP A 326 35.05 6.62 -9.79
N THR A 327 34.63 7.45 -8.83
CA THR A 327 35.32 8.70 -8.49
C THR A 327 36.65 8.48 -7.77
N ALA A 328 36.99 7.27 -7.36
CA ALA A 328 38.29 6.94 -6.76
C ALA A 328 39.38 6.91 -7.84
N THR A 329 39.06 6.40 -9.00
CA THR A 329 40.01 6.17 -10.10
C THR A 329 39.81 7.12 -11.28
N VAL A 330 38.62 7.71 -11.43
CA VAL A 330 38.25 8.54 -12.56
C VAL A 330 38.04 10.01 -12.16
N THR A 331 38.63 10.94 -12.94
CA THR A 331 38.36 12.37 -12.86
C THR A 331 37.42 12.75 -13.99
N SER A 332 36.11 12.59 -13.79
CA SER A 332 35.06 12.96 -14.76
C SER A 332 33.80 13.42 -14.06
N ASN A 333 33.05 14.29 -14.73
CA ASN A 333 31.70 14.68 -14.33
C ASN A 333 30.62 13.98 -15.16
N GLU A 334 31.03 13.20 -16.15
CA GLU A 334 30.14 12.44 -17.00
C GLU A 334 29.73 11.13 -16.29
N ARG A 335 28.52 10.67 -16.55
CA ARG A 335 28.03 9.38 -16.06
C ARG A 335 28.29 8.29 -17.08
N ASP A 336 28.56 7.11 -16.59
CA ASP A 336 28.48 5.91 -17.41
C ASP A 336 27.03 5.62 -17.75
N TRP A 337 26.74 5.15 -18.96
CA TRP A 337 25.37 4.85 -19.35
C TRP A 337 25.29 3.76 -20.43
N ILE A 338 24.11 3.13 -20.48
CA ILE A 338 23.72 2.17 -21.51
C ILE A 338 22.25 2.41 -21.89
N SER A 339 21.93 2.23 -23.15
CA SER A 339 20.59 2.35 -23.70
C SER A 339 20.25 1.26 -24.70
N GLY A 340 18.96 1.01 -24.90
CA GLY A 340 18.43 0.05 -25.86
C GLY A 340 16.91 -0.02 -25.79
N ASP A 341 16.29 -0.83 -26.64
CA ASP A 341 14.83 -1.04 -26.54
C ASP A 341 14.49 -1.76 -25.23
N THR A 342 15.40 -2.62 -24.75
CA THR A 342 15.26 -3.34 -23.47
C THR A 342 16.62 -3.42 -22.79
N ILE A 343 16.63 -3.24 -21.47
CA ILE A 343 17.77 -3.49 -20.60
C ILE A 343 17.38 -4.52 -19.55
N VAL A 344 18.20 -5.58 -19.42
CA VAL A 344 18.09 -6.59 -18.38
C VAL A 344 19.33 -6.52 -17.50
N ALA A 345 19.13 -6.24 -16.21
CA ALA A 345 20.18 -6.26 -15.20
C ALA A 345 20.01 -7.49 -14.29
N ARG A 346 21.05 -8.28 -14.11
CA ARG A 346 21.08 -9.42 -13.18
C ARG A 346 22.05 -9.15 -12.06
N PHE A 347 21.69 -9.63 -10.88
CA PHE A 347 22.43 -9.39 -9.65
C PHE A 347 22.83 -10.69 -8.99
N ASP A 348 24.00 -10.71 -8.38
CA ASP A 348 24.46 -11.88 -7.63
C ASP A 348 23.70 -12.01 -6.30
N SER A 349 23.52 -13.27 -5.92
CA SER A 349 22.95 -13.57 -4.60
C SER A 349 24.02 -13.26 -3.56
N ALA A 350 23.79 -12.22 -2.75
CA ALA A 350 24.62 -12.00 -1.57
C ALA A 350 24.64 -13.24 -0.67
N ALA A 351 25.75 -13.49 0.02
CA ALA A 351 25.85 -14.61 0.96
C ALA A 351 24.75 -14.57 2.02
N ALA A 352 24.36 -15.72 2.56
CA ALA A 352 23.35 -15.80 3.60
C ALA A 352 23.78 -14.96 4.81
N GLY A 353 22.95 -13.98 5.19
CA GLY A 353 23.22 -13.04 6.29
C GLY A 353 23.77 -11.68 5.83
N ASP A 354 24.20 -11.53 4.59
CA ASP A 354 24.61 -10.24 4.05
C ASP A 354 23.39 -9.48 3.54
N THR A 355 23.02 -8.41 4.23
CA THR A 355 21.95 -7.47 3.85
C THR A 355 22.47 -6.32 3.01
N THR A 356 23.74 -6.40 2.58
CA THR A 356 24.40 -5.37 1.82
C THR A 356 23.85 -5.26 0.40
N ARG A 357 24.25 -4.22 -0.26
CA ARG A 357 23.85 -3.76 -1.58
C ARG A 357 23.95 -4.90 -2.62
N ALA A 358 22.90 -5.02 -3.45
CA ALA A 358 22.95 -5.97 -4.57
C ALA A 358 24.07 -5.60 -5.55
N VAL A 359 24.98 -6.56 -5.80
CA VAL A 359 26.09 -6.39 -6.75
C VAL A 359 25.62 -6.82 -8.13
N PRO A 360 25.74 -5.97 -9.17
CA PRO A 360 25.40 -6.39 -10.53
C PRO A 360 26.36 -7.48 -11.00
N ARG A 361 25.82 -8.52 -11.62
CA ARG A 361 26.57 -9.59 -12.28
C ARG A 361 26.72 -9.29 -13.76
N ASP A 362 25.62 -8.99 -14.43
CA ASP A 362 25.60 -8.64 -15.85
C ASP A 362 24.48 -7.66 -16.17
N LEU A 363 24.67 -6.90 -17.23
CA LEU A 363 23.72 -5.95 -17.78
C LEU A 363 23.70 -6.12 -19.29
N THR A 364 22.54 -6.45 -19.85
CA THR A 364 22.37 -6.68 -21.28
C THR A 364 21.38 -5.68 -21.86
N ALA A 365 21.79 -4.86 -22.82
CA ALA A 365 20.93 -4.01 -23.62
C ALA A 365 20.70 -4.64 -24.99
N THR A 366 19.45 -4.64 -25.45
CA THR A 366 19.04 -5.17 -26.75
C THR A 366 18.24 -4.12 -27.54
N GLY A 367 18.36 -4.17 -28.88
CA GLY A 367 17.65 -3.26 -29.78
C GLY A 367 18.33 -1.90 -29.87
N SER A 368 19.07 -1.63 -30.94
CA SER A 368 19.80 -0.36 -31.14
C SER A 368 20.66 0.05 -29.94
N ALA A 369 21.30 -0.92 -29.32
CA ALA A 369 22.02 -0.74 -28.07
C ALA A 369 23.23 0.20 -28.22
N ARG A 370 23.43 1.06 -27.22
CA ARG A 370 24.56 1.99 -27.13
C ARG A 370 25.04 2.01 -25.69
N SER A 371 26.36 2.17 -25.51
CA SER A 371 26.96 2.28 -24.18
C SER A 371 28.13 3.26 -24.21
N PHE A 372 28.26 4.01 -23.14
CA PHE A 372 29.40 4.87 -22.82
C PHE A 372 29.90 4.46 -21.44
N TYR A 373 31.16 4.08 -21.37
CA TYR A 373 31.76 3.65 -20.12
C TYR A 373 33.17 4.23 -19.96
N GLN A 374 33.53 4.57 -18.74
CA GLN A 374 34.78 5.20 -18.35
C GLN A 374 35.60 4.21 -17.50
N PHE A 375 36.84 3.98 -17.91
CA PHE A 375 37.76 3.15 -17.15
C PHE A 375 38.78 4.02 -16.44
N GLY A 376 39.02 3.75 -15.19
CA GLY A 376 40.11 4.32 -14.41
C GLY A 376 41.46 3.71 -14.76
N ASN A 377 42.52 4.32 -14.24
CA ASN A 377 43.86 3.76 -14.37
C ASN A 377 43.95 2.44 -13.56
N PRO A 378 44.45 1.34 -14.16
CA PRO A 378 44.66 0.06 -13.46
C PRO A 378 45.56 0.15 -12.21
N GLN A 379 46.39 1.19 -12.11
CA GLN A 379 47.25 1.45 -10.97
C GLN A 379 46.57 2.22 -9.82
N GLY A 380 45.29 2.51 -9.94
CA GLY A 380 44.50 3.21 -8.91
C GLY A 380 44.82 4.71 -8.80
N VAL A 381 45.55 5.26 -9.74
CA VAL A 381 45.79 6.73 -9.79
C VAL A 381 44.59 7.44 -10.40
N ARG A 382 44.12 8.47 -9.74
CA ARG A 382 42.98 9.26 -10.22
C ARG A 382 43.42 10.18 -11.38
N GLU A 383 43.00 9.80 -12.59
CA GLU A 383 43.35 10.47 -13.83
C GLU A 383 42.14 10.72 -14.72
N ARG A 384 42.34 11.33 -15.89
CA ARG A 384 41.32 11.38 -16.94
C ARG A 384 41.01 9.95 -17.37
N PRO A 385 39.71 9.61 -17.54
CA PRO A 385 39.33 8.25 -17.88
C PRO A 385 39.71 7.88 -19.29
N THR A 386 40.02 6.60 -19.48
CA THR A 386 39.88 5.96 -20.79
C THR A 386 38.40 5.80 -21.08
N VAL A 387 37.95 6.21 -22.26
CA VAL A 387 36.55 6.20 -22.67
C VAL A 387 36.29 5.12 -23.69
N ASN A 388 35.26 4.34 -23.46
CA ASN A 388 34.73 3.36 -24.41
C ASN A 388 33.31 3.69 -24.80
N TYR A 389 33.07 4.09 -26.04
CA TYR A 389 31.75 4.26 -26.63
C TYR A 389 31.49 3.18 -27.66
N VAL A 390 30.45 2.37 -27.47
CA VAL A 390 30.10 1.29 -28.38
C VAL A 390 28.63 1.33 -28.74
N ARG A 391 28.32 0.78 -29.93
CA ARG A 391 26.98 0.55 -30.40
C ARG A 391 26.88 -0.80 -31.12
N GLY A 392 25.71 -1.41 -31.06
CA GLY A 392 25.42 -2.66 -31.71
C GLY A 392 23.96 -3.05 -31.55
N ARG A 393 23.59 -4.25 -31.97
CA ARG A 393 22.25 -4.76 -31.71
C ARG A 393 22.08 -5.24 -30.28
N VAL A 394 23.12 -5.84 -29.72
CA VAL A 394 23.17 -6.32 -28.34
C VAL A 394 24.49 -5.89 -27.71
N ILE A 395 24.42 -5.34 -26.51
CA ILE A 395 25.59 -5.03 -25.68
C ILE A 395 25.38 -5.74 -24.34
N THR A 396 26.37 -6.56 -23.96
CA THR A 396 26.41 -7.21 -22.65
C THR A 396 27.63 -6.72 -21.89
N ILE A 397 27.42 -6.19 -20.70
CA ILE A 397 28.43 -5.76 -19.74
C ILE A 397 28.46 -6.78 -18.61
N ALA A 398 29.55 -7.45 -18.38
CA ALA A 398 29.79 -8.34 -17.26
C ALA A 398 30.58 -7.60 -16.17
N PHE A 399 30.25 -7.86 -14.91
CA PHE A 399 30.91 -7.26 -13.75
C PHE A 399 31.67 -8.36 -12.97
N ALA A 400 32.81 -7.99 -12.42
CA ALA A 400 33.56 -8.77 -11.45
C ALA A 400 33.94 -7.82 -10.30
N ASP A 401 33.69 -8.24 -9.06
CA ASP A 401 33.94 -7.43 -7.84
C ASP A 401 33.32 -6.03 -7.88
N GLY A 402 32.19 -5.88 -8.62
CA GLY A 402 31.47 -4.61 -8.78
C GLY A 402 32.00 -3.69 -9.88
N GLU A 403 33.11 -4.07 -10.54
CA GLU A 403 33.71 -3.36 -11.66
C GLU A 403 33.40 -4.03 -13.00
N VAL A 404 33.42 -3.26 -14.09
CA VAL A 404 33.25 -3.82 -15.44
C VAL A 404 34.44 -4.68 -15.80
N SER A 405 34.18 -5.97 -16.03
CA SER A 405 35.19 -6.93 -16.44
C SER A 405 35.24 -7.12 -17.96
N THR A 406 34.09 -7.15 -18.62
CA THR A 406 34.00 -7.43 -20.07
C THR A 406 32.82 -6.69 -20.67
N VAL A 407 33.00 -6.09 -21.84
CA VAL A 407 31.98 -5.53 -22.70
C VAL A 407 31.94 -6.32 -24.01
N THR A 408 30.85 -7.01 -24.28
CA THR A 408 30.63 -7.78 -25.51
C THR A 408 29.58 -7.07 -26.36
N VAL A 409 29.92 -6.81 -27.62
CA VAL A 409 28.99 -6.18 -28.58
C VAL A 409 28.75 -7.19 -29.71
N THR A 410 27.47 -7.47 -29.98
CA THR A 410 27.05 -8.42 -31.00
C THR A 410 26.19 -7.73 -32.05
N ASP A 411 26.35 -8.13 -33.30
CA ASP A 411 25.63 -7.64 -34.48
C ASP A 411 25.81 -6.14 -34.73
N GLN A 412 26.35 -5.79 -35.88
CA GLN A 412 26.62 -4.41 -36.34
C GLN A 412 27.45 -3.59 -35.33
N ALA A 413 28.42 -4.26 -34.72
CA ALA A 413 29.28 -3.66 -33.71
C ALA A 413 30.13 -2.54 -34.31
N SER A 414 30.14 -1.38 -33.68
CA SER A 414 31.06 -0.28 -33.94
C SER A 414 31.29 0.50 -32.65
N GLY A 415 32.48 1.10 -32.53
CA GLY A 415 32.80 1.85 -31.35
C GLY A 415 34.04 2.72 -31.47
N VAL A 416 34.27 3.51 -30.45
CA VAL A 416 35.44 4.37 -30.29
C VAL A 416 36.02 4.11 -28.91
N TYR A 417 37.31 3.83 -28.89
CA TYR A 417 38.10 3.68 -27.67
C TYR A 417 39.13 4.82 -27.62
N LEU A 418 39.07 5.66 -26.58
CA LEU A 418 39.96 6.79 -26.38
C LEU A 418 40.76 6.56 -25.10
N GLU A 419 42.06 6.35 -25.25
CA GLU A 419 42.98 6.25 -24.11
C GLU A 419 43.24 7.63 -23.51
N ALA A 420 43.33 7.72 -22.17
CA ALA A 420 43.81 8.91 -21.51
C ALA A 420 45.27 9.18 -21.90
N GLU A 421 45.56 10.39 -22.39
CA GLU A 421 46.99 10.80 -22.55
C GLU A 421 47.64 10.78 -21.18
N SER A 422 48.58 9.89 -20.98
CA SER A 422 49.52 9.97 -19.87
C SER A 422 50.28 11.29 -20.02
N LEU A 423 50.13 12.22 -19.09
CA LEU A 423 51.05 13.37 -18.99
C LEU A 423 52.43 12.74 -18.64
N THR A 424 53.15 12.23 -19.65
CA THR A 424 54.55 11.84 -19.53
C THR A 424 55.24 13.07 -19.01
N ALA A 425 55.84 12.95 -17.83
CA ALA A 425 56.66 13.99 -17.25
C ALA A 425 57.63 14.49 -18.36
N ILE A 426 57.62 15.78 -18.63
CA ILE A 426 58.62 16.41 -19.50
C ILE A 426 59.95 15.86 -19.03
N PRO A 427 60.74 15.17 -19.93
CA PRO A 427 62.01 14.65 -19.53
C PRO A 427 62.84 15.78 -18.91
N PRO A 428 63.51 15.56 -17.79
CA PRO A 428 64.33 16.64 -17.21
C PRO A 428 65.27 17.13 -18.28
N ALA A 429 65.29 18.44 -18.52
CA ALA A 429 66.15 19.09 -19.48
C ALA A 429 67.56 18.60 -19.30
N ARG A 430 68.18 18.03 -20.32
CA ARG A 430 69.59 17.57 -20.27
C ARG A 430 70.46 18.73 -19.84
N PRO A 431 71.36 18.54 -18.82
CA PRO A 431 72.28 19.60 -18.40
C PRO A 431 73.22 19.93 -19.57
N GLY A 432 73.03 21.08 -20.19
CA GLY A 432 73.93 21.52 -21.28
C GLY A 432 73.29 22.23 -22.47
N GLU A 433 71.94 22.28 -22.57
CA GLU A 433 71.28 22.95 -23.69
C GLU A 433 70.92 24.40 -23.28
N SER A 434 71.69 25.37 -23.77
CA SER A 434 71.51 26.81 -23.46
C SER A 434 70.22 27.30 -24.07
N ALA A 435 69.43 27.99 -23.30
CA ALA A 435 68.17 28.61 -23.72
C ALA A 435 68.38 29.54 -24.94
N PRO A 436 67.46 29.56 -25.93
CA PRO A 436 67.54 30.52 -27.02
C PRO A 436 67.45 31.94 -26.50
N GLN A 437 68.46 32.74 -26.77
CA GLN A 437 68.50 34.17 -26.45
C GLN A 437 67.42 34.93 -27.19
N THR A 438 66.56 35.57 -26.49
CA THR A 438 65.54 36.49 -27.03
C THR A 438 66.28 37.69 -27.67
N PRO A 439 66.01 38.06 -28.94
CA PRO A 439 66.66 39.27 -29.55
C PRO A 439 66.20 40.53 -28.84
N PRO A 440 67.08 41.59 -28.72
CA PRO A 440 66.77 42.79 -28.04
C PRO A 440 65.69 43.62 -28.73
N ARG A 441 64.69 44.10 -28.00
CA ARG A 441 63.67 45.01 -28.47
C ARG A 441 64.29 46.30 -28.88
N SER A 442 64.07 46.77 -30.16
CA SER A 442 64.36 48.11 -30.66
C SER A 442 63.53 49.14 -29.90
N PRO A 443 64.09 50.31 -29.61
CA PRO A 443 63.42 51.40 -28.93
C PRO A 443 62.32 52.06 -29.80
N ALA A 444 61.15 52.29 -29.21
CA ALA A 444 60.03 53.01 -29.83
C ALA A 444 60.38 54.45 -30.10
N ARG A 445 60.09 54.92 -31.30
CA ARG A 445 60.14 56.38 -31.70
C ARG A 445 58.98 57.15 -31.06
N PRO A 446 59.20 58.36 -30.60
CA PRO A 446 58.12 59.19 -30.07
C PRO A 446 57.26 59.76 -31.24
N GLY A 447 55.93 59.56 -31.13
CA GLY A 447 54.96 60.17 -32.01
C GLY A 447 54.64 61.61 -31.58
N THR A 448 54.66 62.51 -32.47
CA THR A 448 54.22 63.94 -32.37
C THR A 448 52.69 64.00 -32.41
N PRO A 449 52.08 65.04 -31.81
CA PRO A 449 50.62 65.16 -31.70
C PRO A 449 50.03 65.93 -32.90
N HIS A 450 48.82 65.48 -33.28
CA HIS A 450 47.78 66.36 -33.86
C HIS A 450 46.42 65.76 -33.54
#